data_6d2ab97490e1934d3a4d14e89991a722
#
_entry.id   6d2ab97490e1934d3a4d14e89991a722
#
_cell.length_a   1.000
_cell.length_b   1.000
_cell.length_c   1.000
_cell.angle_alpha   90.00
_cell.angle_beta   90.00
_cell.angle_gamma   90.00
#
_symmetry.space_group_name_H-M   'P 1'
#
loop_
_entity.id
_entity.type
_entity.pdbx_description
1 polymer ?
#
loop_
_entity_poly.entity_id
_entity_poly.type
_entity_poly.pdbx_seq_one_letter_code
_entity_poly.pdbx_strand_id
1 'polypeptide(L)'
;MKTIKNMVWVLLAGTALMASCGKTSYKKTPGGMPYQLFRGKDTQLVRNGNFIKISLTQKINDSVLFSTQKGLPVYLFVSNTAGRTYDIAELWTTLHVGDSVVTTQMIDTFIKRAPDNIPKEFKAGDRVLTYVKVLGVFENDSLA
;
A
#
# COMPACT_ATOMS: atom_id res chain seq x y z
N MET A 1 31.29 -41.46 -32.71
CA MET A 1 30.11 -41.64 -31.82
C MET A 1 30.30 -41.16 -30.35
N LYS A 2 31.45 -40.62 -29.98
CA LYS A 2 31.67 -40.13 -28.60
C LYS A 2 31.37 -38.61 -28.42
N THR A 3 31.08 -37.86 -29.44
CA THR A 3 30.89 -36.40 -29.41
C THR A 3 29.45 -35.95 -29.28
N ILE A 4 28.47 -36.81 -29.45
CA ILE A 4 27.04 -36.46 -29.38
C ILE A 4 26.52 -36.50 -27.94
N LYS A 5 27.14 -37.31 -27.03
CA LYS A 5 26.73 -37.44 -25.65
C LYS A 5 27.05 -36.21 -24.82
N ASN A 6 28.05 -35.42 -25.15
CA ASN A 6 28.43 -34.23 -24.38
C ASN A 6 27.69 -32.97 -24.83
N MET A 7 27.01 -32.98 -25.97
CA MET A 7 26.27 -31.81 -26.46
C MET A 7 24.85 -31.72 -25.91
N VAL A 8 24.32 -32.85 -25.43
CA VAL A 8 22.96 -32.87 -24.83
C VAL A 8 22.94 -32.31 -23.40
N TRP A 9 24.06 -32.38 -22.69
CA TRP A 9 24.16 -31.88 -21.31
C TRP A 9 24.32 -30.36 -21.22
N VAL A 10 24.79 -29.68 -22.26
CA VAL A 10 24.97 -28.22 -22.27
C VAL A 10 23.67 -27.49 -22.56
N LEU A 11 22.71 -28.14 -23.22
CA LEU A 11 21.40 -27.54 -23.56
C LEU A 11 20.39 -27.58 -22.40
N LEU A 12 20.64 -28.36 -21.32
CA LEU A 12 19.74 -28.44 -20.17
C LEU A 12 20.06 -27.44 -19.05
N ALA A 13 21.21 -26.75 -19.13
CA ALA A 13 21.63 -25.77 -18.12
C ALA A 13 21.16 -24.34 -18.41
N GLY A 14 20.54 -24.10 -19.55
CA GLY A 14 20.18 -22.76 -20.03
C GLY A 14 18.75 -22.26 -19.70
N THR A 15 17.88 -23.09 -19.12
CA THR A 15 16.45 -22.76 -18.97
C THR A 15 16.00 -22.44 -17.56
N ALA A 16 16.90 -22.25 -16.59
CA ALA A 16 16.54 -22.02 -15.19
C ALA A 16 16.56 -20.54 -14.74
N LEU A 17 16.68 -19.57 -15.63
CA LEU A 17 16.88 -18.15 -15.26
C LEU A 17 15.72 -17.21 -15.59
N MET A 18 14.51 -17.72 -15.89
CA MET A 18 13.35 -16.88 -16.22
C MET A 18 12.18 -17.03 -15.26
N ALA A 19 12.41 -17.13 -13.96
CA ALA A 19 11.33 -17.19 -12.97
C ALA A 19 11.57 -16.23 -11.79
N SER A 20 11.95 -14.99 -12.07
CA SER A 20 11.92 -13.92 -11.07
C SER A 20 11.19 -12.69 -11.58
N CYS A 21 10.02 -12.87 -12.19
CA CYS A 21 8.99 -11.85 -12.16
C CYS A 21 8.34 -11.96 -10.78
N GLY A 22 8.77 -11.11 -9.85
CA GLY A 22 8.12 -10.95 -8.57
C GLY A 22 6.64 -10.66 -8.81
N LYS A 23 5.79 -11.65 -8.59
CA LYS A 23 4.34 -11.44 -8.51
C LYS A 23 4.13 -10.48 -7.37
N THR A 24 3.87 -9.23 -7.70
CA THR A 24 3.44 -8.21 -6.74
C THR A 24 2.11 -8.71 -6.18
N SER A 25 2.16 -9.41 -5.04
CA SER A 25 0.96 -10.01 -4.47
C SER A 25 0.17 -8.92 -3.76
N TYR A 26 -0.98 -8.57 -4.32
CA TYR A 26 -1.97 -7.77 -3.63
C TYR A 26 -2.59 -8.59 -2.51
N LYS A 27 -2.64 -7.98 -1.33
CA LYS A 27 -3.42 -8.46 -0.19
C LYS A 27 -4.72 -7.69 -0.11
N LYS A 28 -5.65 -8.12 0.73
CA LYS A 28 -6.88 -7.38 1.02
C LYS A 28 -6.99 -7.14 2.52
N THR A 29 -7.49 -5.95 2.88
CA THR A 29 -7.88 -5.65 4.27
C THR A 29 -9.12 -6.47 4.65
N PRO A 30 -9.47 -6.54 5.95
CA PRO A 30 -10.74 -7.13 6.38
C PRO A 30 -11.97 -6.53 5.65
N GLY A 31 -11.94 -5.23 5.37
CA GLY A 31 -12.99 -4.54 4.58
C GLY A 31 -12.94 -4.80 3.08
N GLY A 32 -11.97 -5.59 2.60
CA GLY A 32 -11.82 -5.99 1.20
C GLY A 32 -11.03 -5.02 0.32
N MET A 33 -10.39 -3.99 0.89
CA MET A 33 -9.57 -3.04 0.13
C MET A 33 -8.26 -3.70 -0.30
N PRO A 34 -7.92 -3.72 -1.60
CA PRO A 34 -6.63 -4.22 -2.06
C PRO A 34 -5.48 -3.32 -1.60
N TYR A 35 -4.37 -3.92 -1.17
CA TYR A 35 -3.17 -3.20 -0.82
C TYR A 35 -1.89 -3.98 -1.11
N GLN A 36 -0.80 -3.25 -1.22
CA GLN A 36 0.56 -3.77 -1.28
C GLN A 36 1.38 -3.17 -0.14
N LEU A 37 2.11 -4.00 0.58
CA LEU A 37 2.94 -3.59 1.71
C LEU A 37 4.41 -3.86 1.41
N PHE A 38 5.22 -2.82 1.53
CA PHE A 38 6.67 -2.85 1.38
C PHE A 38 7.29 -2.58 2.75
N ARG A 39 7.92 -3.59 3.34
CA ARG A 39 8.51 -3.49 4.66
C ARG A 39 9.76 -2.61 4.65
N GLY A 40 9.86 -1.73 5.63
CA GLY A 40 11.07 -1.01 5.98
C GLY A 40 12.04 -1.87 6.81
N LYS A 41 13.08 -1.23 7.33
CA LYS A 41 14.09 -1.89 8.18
C LYS A 41 13.82 -1.70 9.67
N ASP A 42 12.97 -0.76 10.04
CA ASP A 42 12.64 -0.44 11.43
C ASP A 42 11.64 -1.45 12.02
N THR A 43 11.71 -1.65 13.31
CA THR A 43 10.85 -2.58 14.06
C THR A 43 9.80 -1.86 14.91
N GLN A 44 9.83 -0.52 14.98
CA GLN A 44 8.90 0.26 15.77
C GLN A 44 7.49 0.19 15.17
N LEU A 45 6.61 -0.55 15.85
CA LEU A 45 5.23 -0.79 15.43
C LEU A 45 4.34 0.42 15.74
N VAL A 46 3.46 0.77 14.82
CA VAL A 46 2.36 1.71 15.04
C VAL A 46 1.30 1.07 15.93
N ARG A 47 0.85 1.79 16.96
CA ARG A 47 -0.17 1.34 17.91
C ARG A 47 -1.32 2.33 18.01
N ASN A 48 -2.48 1.86 18.43
CA ASN A 48 -3.57 2.75 18.82
C ASN A 48 -3.09 3.71 19.91
N GLY A 49 -3.45 4.97 19.80
CA GLY A 49 -3.00 6.04 20.71
C GLY A 49 -1.71 6.72 20.28
N ASN A 50 -1.03 6.22 19.26
CA ASN A 50 0.14 6.91 18.73
C ASN A 50 -0.25 8.07 17.80
N PHE A 51 0.62 9.07 17.75
CA PHE A 51 0.72 10.00 16.62
C PHE A 51 1.69 9.44 15.61
N ILE A 52 1.37 9.49 14.33
CA ILE A 52 2.25 9.06 13.25
C ILE A 52 2.51 10.20 12.29
N LYS A 53 3.75 10.27 11.84
CA LYS A 53 4.21 11.15 10.77
C LYS A 53 4.27 10.34 9.49
N ILE A 54 3.61 10.78 8.45
CA ILE A 54 3.56 10.06 7.18
C ILE A 54 3.87 10.97 5.99
N SER A 55 4.46 10.37 4.95
CA SER A 55 4.38 10.90 3.60
C SER A 55 3.15 10.31 2.92
N LEU A 56 2.39 11.14 2.25
CA LEU A 56 1.12 10.77 1.62
C LEU A 56 1.06 11.29 0.18
N THR A 57 0.69 10.41 -0.74
CA THR A 57 0.31 10.81 -2.10
C THR A 57 -0.97 10.07 -2.47
N GLN A 58 -1.98 10.82 -2.91
CA GLN A 58 -3.22 10.28 -3.44
C GLN A 58 -3.36 10.62 -4.91
N LYS A 59 -3.79 9.62 -5.68
CA LYS A 59 -4.10 9.76 -7.11
C LYS A 59 -5.50 9.25 -7.38
N ILE A 60 -6.19 9.91 -8.30
CA ILE A 60 -7.37 9.35 -8.96
C ILE A 60 -6.95 8.93 -10.37
N ASN A 61 -7.10 7.65 -10.68
CA ASN A 61 -6.53 7.05 -11.88
C ASN A 61 -5.02 7.43 -11.98
N ASP A 62 -4.62 8.28 -12.94
CA ASP A 62 -3.24 8.73 -13.12
C ASP A 62 -2.99 10.18 -12.64
N SER A 63 -4.03 10.89 -12.21
CA SER A 63 -3.95 12.28 -11.77
C SER A 63 -3.67 12.40 -10.28
N VAL A 64 -2.69 13.21 -9.90
CA VAL A 64 -2.38 13.49 -8.49
C VAL A 64 -3.43 14.42 -7.90
N LEU A 65 -4.13 13.95 -6.86
CA LEU A 65 -5.08 14.76 -6.08
C LEU A 65 -4.37 15.51 -4.96
N PHE A 66 -3.45 14.84 -4.28
CA PHE A 66 -2.72 15.37 -3.14
C PHE A 66 -1.35 14.70 -3.03
N SER A 67 -0.32 15.45 -2.61
CA SER A 67 1.00 14.89 -2.35
C SER A 67 1.79 15.74 -1.35
N THR A 68 2.46 15.07 -0.42
CA THR A 68 3.41 15.67 0.53
C THR A 68 4.85 15.62 0.04
N GLN A 69 5.13 15.12 -1.17
CA GLN A 69 6.52 14.96 -1.67
C GLN A 69 7.30 16.27 -1.77
N LYS A 70 6.60 17.39 -1.98
CA LYS A 70 7.19 18.73 -2.07
C LYS A 70 6.73 19.66 -0.93
N GLY A 71 6.14 19.10 0.12
CA GLY A 71 5.53 19.85 1.22
C GLY A 71 5.81 19.22 2.56
N LEU A 72 5.02 19.66 3.56
CA LEU A 72 5.11 19.13 4.91
C LEU A 72 4.47 17.74 4.99
N PRO A 73 5.02 16.84 5.82
CA PRO A 73 4.40 15.56 6.12
C PRO A 73 3.05 15.74 6.81
N VAL A 74 2.23 14.72 6.76
CA VAL A 74 0.97 14.66 7.50
C VAL A 74 1.20 14.02 8.85
N TYR A 75 0.61 14.57 9.90
CA TYR A 75 0.56 14.00 11.23
C TYR A 75 -0.86 13.52 11.51
N LEU A 76 -1.00 12.28 11.97
CA LEU A 76 -2.29 11.66 12.27
C LEU A 76 -2.25 11.06 13.66
N PHE A 77 -3.40 11.10 14.35
CA PHE A 77 -3.64 10.31 15.54
C PHE A 77 -4.24 8.95 15.16
N VAL A 78 -3.61 7.87 15.59
CA VAL A 78 -4.10 6.51 15.36
C VAL A 78 -5.10 6.16 16.46
N SER A 79 -6.37 6.38 16.17
CA SER A 79 -7.47 5.98 17.04
C SER A 79 -7.90 4.54 16.74
N ASN A 80 -8.68 3.96 17.65
CA ASN A 80 -9.35 2.69 17.38
C ASN A 80 -10.24 2.84 16.12
N THR A 81 -9.95 2.06 15.11
CA THR A 81 -10.59 2.15 13.79
C THR A 81 -11.83 1.27 13.67
N ALA A 82 -12.40 0.84 14.80
CA ALA A 82 -13.63 0.05 14.82
C ALA A 82 -14.72 0.77 13.99
N GLY A 83 -15.21 0.08 12.96
CA GLY A 83 -16.22 0.62 12.04
C GLY A 83 -15.71 1.31 10.78
N ARG A 84 -14.41 1.58 10.66
CA ARG A 84 -13.82 2.02 9.39
C ARG A 84 -13.44 0.80 8.55
N THR A 85 -14.19 0.54 7.52
CA THR A 85 -13.95 -0.57 6.59
C THR A 85 -13.65 -0.04 5.20
N TYR A 86 -12.81 -0.76 4.44
CA TYR A 86 -12.38 -0.35 3.10
C TYR A 86 -11.58 0.96 3.12
N ASP A 87 -10.75 1.12 4.16
CA ASP A 87 -9.97 2.33 4.45
C ASP A 87 -8.55 1.95 4.87
N ILE A 88 -7.58 2.85 4.64
CA ILE A 88 -6.18 2.64 5.07
C ILE A 88 -6.06 2.52 6.59
N ALA A 89 -7.04 3.05 7.32
CA ALA A 89 -7.10 2.93 8.77
C ALA A 89 -7.07 1.48 9.26
N GLU A 90 -7.55 0.53 8.48
CA GLU A 90 -7.46 -0.91 8.78
C GLU A 90 -6.02 -1.44 8.85
N LEU A 91 -5.05 -0.68 8.32
CA LEU A 91 -3.65 -1.11 8.22
C LEU A 91 -2.73 -0.46 9.26
N TRP A 92 -3.10 0.67 9.88
CA TRP A 92 -2.19 1.43 10.72
C TRP A 92 -1.45 0.58 11.75
N THR A 93 -2.16 -0.25 12.49
CA THR A 93 -1.57 -1.09 13.56
C THR A 93 -0.78 -2.30 13.05
N THR A 94 -0.71 -2.49 11.75
CA THR A 94 0.13 -3.53 11.11
C THR A 94 1.43 -2.97 10.55
N LEU A 95 1.59 -1.64 10.54
CA LEU A 95 2.74 -0.95 9.96
C LEU A 95 3.82 -0.67 11.00
N HIS A 96 5.06 -0.60 10.52
CA HIS A 96 6.23 -0.14 11.27
C HIS A 96 6.76 1.15 10.67
N VAL A 97 7.60 1.87 11.41
CA VAL A 97 8.36 2.99 10.85
C VAL A 97 9.15 2.52 9.65
N GLY A 98 9.16 3.31 8.57
CA GLY A 98 9.84 2.98 7.32
C GLY A 98 9.05 2.11 6.36
N ASP A 99 7.94 1.48 6.79
CA ASP A 99 7.05 0.75 5.90
C ASP A 99 6.38 1.69 4.91
N SER A 100 6.16 1.17 3.71
CA SER A 100 5.36 1.83 2.68
C SER A 100 4.18 0.95 2.30
N VAL A 101 3.03 1.55 2.09
CA VAL A 101 1.83 0.85 1.65
C VAL A 101 1.16 1.59 0.50
N VAL A 102 0.66 0.83 -0.46
CA VAL A 102 -0.17 1.33 -1.55
C VAL A 102 -1.52 0.68 -1.43
N THR A 103 -2.57 1.50 -1.28
CA THR A 103 -3.94 1.02 -1.24
C THR A 103 -4.68 1.42 -2.50
N THR A 104 -5.65 0.60 -2.90
CA THR A 104 -6.53 0.86 -4.04
C THR A 104 -7.98 0.85 -3.58
N GLN A 105 -8.66 1.97 -3.74
CA GLN A 105 -10.09 2.09 -3.46
C GLN A 105 -10.84 2.31 -4.76
N MET A 106 -11.80 1.43 -5.06
CA MET A 106 -12.69 1.59 -6.22
C MET A 106 -13.89 2.45 -5.83
N ILE A 107 -14.15 3.48 -6.59
CA ILE A 107 -15.29 4.39 -6.35
C ILE A 107 -16.62 3.63 -6.43
N ASP A 108 -16.71 2.59 -7.26
CA ASP A 108 -17.87 1.71 -7.31
C ASP A 108 -18.30 1.13 -5.96
N THR A 109 -17.32 0.84 -5.10
CA THR A 109 -17.59 0.32 -3.75
C THR A 109 -18.31 1.37 -2.89
N PHE A 110 -17.90 2.64 -3.00
CA PHE A 110 -18.55 3.74 -2.27
C PHE A 110 -19.91 4.08 -2.84
N ILE A 111 -20.06 4.08 -4.17
CA ILE A 111 -21.37 4.29 -4.85
C ILE A 111 -22.38 3.24 -4.37
N LYS A 112 -21.98 1.98 -4.22
CA LYS A 112 -22.86 0.92 -3.73
C LYS A 112 -23.26 1.09 -2.26
N ARG A 113 -22.36 1.63 -1.43
CA ARG A 113 -22.58 1.76 0.02
C ARG A 113 -23.32 3.03 0.40
N ALA A 114 -23.02 4.15 -0.25
CA ALA A 114 -23.56 5.47 0.08
C ALA A 114 -23.54 6.38 -1.16
N PRO A 115 -24.45 6.17 -2.14
CA PRO A 115 -24.43 6.87 -3.42
C PRO A 115 -24.52 8.40 -3.27
N ASP A 116 -25.25 8.88 -2.29
CA ASP A 116 -25.49 10.31 -2.06
C ASP A 116 -24.26 11.05 -1.49
N ASN A 117 -23.26 10.30 -1.01
CA ASN A 117 -22.05 10.85 -0.40
C ASN A 117 -20.86 10.95 -1.36
N ILE A 118 -21.05 10.63 -2.63
CA ILE A 118 -19.96 10.67 -3.62
C ILE A 118 -19.88 12.07 -4.23
N PRO A 119 -18.73 12.73 -4.13
CA PRO A 119 -18.51 13.99 -4.83
C PRO A 119 -18.74 13.83 -6.35
N LYS A 120 -19.30 14.85 -6.98
CA LYS A 120 -19.73 14.81 -8.40
C LYS A 120 -18.60 14.59 -9.41
N GLU A 121 -17.36 14.89 -9.00
CA GLU A 121 -16.15 14.70 -9.79
C GLU A 121 -15.72 13.23 -9.89
N PHE A 122 -16.21 12.35 -9.00
CA PHE A 122 -15.92 10.92 -9.03
C PHE A 122 -16.99 10.15 -9.82
N LYS A 123 -16.54 9.17 -10.58
CA LYS A 123 -17.38 8.35 -11.44
C LYS A 123 -17.19 6.86 -11.15
N ALA A 124 -18.18 6.06 -11.53
CA ALA A 124 -18.02 4.62 -11.57
C ALA A 124 -16.82 4.22 -12.44
N GLY A 125 -16.00 3.26 -11.96
CA GLY A 125 -14.77 2.85 -12.59
C GLY A 125 -13.51 3.62 -12.15
N ASP A 126 -13.66 4.77 -11.49
CA ASP A 126 -12.51 5.50 -10.95
C ASP A 126 -11.84 4.74 -9.81
N ARG A 127 -10.51 4.86 -9.74
CA ARG A 127 -9.67 4.28 -8.69
C ARG A 127 -8.94 5.37 -7.95
N VAL A 128 -9.01 5.34 -6.62
CA VAL A 128 -8.16 6.14 -5.75
C VAL A 128 -6.99 5.28 -5.28
N LEU A 129 -5.78 5.66 -5.66
CA LEU A 129 -4.54 5.07 -5.22
C LEU A 129 -3.97 5.95 -4.10
N THR A 130 -3.72 5.36 -2.94
CA THR A 130 -3.11 6.05 -1.81
C THR A 130 -1.76 5.43 -1.50
N TYR A 131 -0.70 6.20 -1.67
CA TYR A 131 0.68 5.84 -1.33
C TYR A 131 1.02 6.46 0.01
N VAL A 132 1.38 5.65 0.97
CA VAL A 132 1.76 6.10 2.32
C VAL A 132 3.11 5.51 2.68
N LYS A 133 3.96 6.32 3.32
CA LYS A 133 5.17 5.87 4.00
C LYS A 133 5.13 6.38 5.43
N VAL A 134 5.34 5.49 6.40
CA VAL A 134 5.46 5.84 7.82
C VAL A 134 6.86 6.39 8.07
N LEU A 135 6.94 7.66 8.45
CA LEU A 135 8.20 8.36 8.70
C LEU A 135 8.59 8.37 10.18
N GLY A 136 7.63 8.26 11.09
CA GLY A 136 7.86 8.26 12.52
C GLY A 136 6.59 7.90 13.30
N VAL A 137 6.79 7.45 14.54
CA VAL A 137 5.75 7.11 15.50
C VAL A 137 6.08 7.80 16.82
N PHE A 138 5.11 8.46 17.43
CA PHE A 138 5.23 9.26 18.66
C PHE A 138 4.14 8.88 19.65
N GLU A 139 4.46 8.89 20.94
CA GLU A 139 3.51 8.54 21.98
C GLU A 139 2.48 9.67 22.25
N ASN A 140 2.87 10.91 21.97
CA ASN A 140 2.03 12.09 22.13
C ASN A 140 2.35 13.15 21.07
N ASP A 141 1.47 14.14 20.94
CA ASP A 141 1.59 15.22 19.96
C ASP A 141 2.78 16.16 20.21
N SER A 142 3.25 16.26 21.44
CA SER A 142 4.41 17.10 21.79
C SER A 142 5.74 16.55 21.24
N LEU A 143 5.77 15.27 20.82
CA LEU A 143 6.94 14.59 20.29
C LEU A 143 6.93 14.50 18.75
N ALA A 144 5.83 14.91 18.11
CA ALA A 144 5.64 14.79 16.65
C ALA A 144 6.27 15.99 15.80
#